data_0ce1c6483eba0a7e95996d87f87fd988
#
_entry.id   0ce1c6483eba0a7e95996d87f87fd988
#
_cell.length_a   1.000
_cell.length_b   1.000
_cell.length_c   1.000
_cell.angle_alpha   90.00
_cell.angle_beta   90.00
_cell.angle_gamma   90.00
#
_symmetry.space_group_name_H-M   'P 1'
#
loop_
_entity.id
_entity.type
_entity.pdbx_description
1 polymer ?
#
loop_
_entity_poly.entity_id
_entity_poly.type
_entity_poly.pdbx_seq_one_letter_code
_entity_poly.pdbx_strand_id
1 'polypeptide(L)'
;MPGMTDPTDALVSFQEAFSAGGLRLERGRVDPNVYLHVDRAQGKTRFTYVQLDGKTVTAFVSFVLNGTFEGHPNLAAGYAVPEHHRNQGKAKATLAAGIAEMQNGFRGHPPFYV
;
A
#
# COMPACT_ATOMS: atom_id res chain seq x y z
N MET A 1 11.28 -7.67 18.82
CA MET A 1 11.92 -7.21 17.63
C MET A 1 11.15 -6.06 17.04
N PRO A 2 11.73 -4.92 16.92
CA PRO A 2 11.05 -3.83 16.26
C PRO A 2 11.13 -4.07 14.76
N GLY A 3 10.32 -4.84 14.25
CA GLY A 3 10.24 -5.04 12.83
C GLY A 3 9.00 -4.43 12.27
N MET A 4 8.89 -4.48 10.99
CA MET A 4 7.65 -4.20 10.32
C MET A 4 6.65 -5.29 10.67
N THR A 5 5.40 -4.92 10.79
CA THR A 5 4.32 -5.90 10.87
C THR A 5 4.40 -6.81 9.64
N ASP A 6 4.25 -8.11 9.85
CA ASP A 6 4.19 -9.05 8.74
C ASP A 6 3.11 -8.59 7.76
N PRO A 7 3.43 -8.46 6.46
CA PRO A 7 2.43 -7.97 5.49
C PRO A 7 1.14 -8.79 5.47
N THR A 8 1.21 -10.08 5.74
CA THR A 8 0.01 -10.92 5.80
C THR A 8 -0.87 -10.52 6.99
N ASP A 9 -0.27 -10.28 8.15
CA ASP A 9 -1.01 -9.82 9.33
C ASP A 9 -1.58 -8.43 9.09
N ALA A 10 -0.84 -7.56 8.43
CA ALA A 10 -1.31 -6.23 8.07
C ALA A 10 -2.50 -6.31 7.11
N LEU A 11 -2.46 -7.22 6.14
CA LEU A 11 -3.58 -7.46 5.23
C LEU A 11 -4.84 -7.89 5.99
N VAL A 12 -4.70 -8.83 6.93
CA VAL A 12 -5.84 -9.31 7.73
C VAL A 12 -6.44 -8.17 8.54
N SER A 13 -5.60 -7.40 9.23
CA SER A 13 -6.07 -6.26 10.03
C SER A 13 -6.75 -5.20 9.15
N PHE A 14 -6.20 -4.92 7.99
CA PHE A 14 -6.79 -3.98 7.04
C PHE A 14 -8.16 -4.48 6.57
N GLN A 15 -8.26 -5.76 6.21
CA GLN A 15 -9.52 -6.36 5.76
C GLN A 15 -10.59 -6.27 6.84
N GLU A 16 -10.22 -6.54 8.08
CA GLU A 16 -11.16 -6.46 9.20
C GLU A 16 -11.67 -5.03 9.39
N ALA A 17 -10.77 -4.05 9.39
CA ALA A 17 -11.13 -2.65 9.55
C ALA A 17 -11.99 -2.15 8.38
N PHE A 18 -11.66 -2.57 7.17
CA PHE A 18 -12.44 -2.20 5.98
C PHE A 18 -13.83 -2.81 6.02
N SER A 19 -13.95 -4.08 6.37
CA SER A 19 -15.25 -4.77 6.48
C SER A 19 -16.12 -4.16 7.56
N ALA A 20 -15.52 -3.62 8.61
CA ALA A 20 -16.24 -2.94 9.68
C ALA A 20 -16.64 -1.50 9.33
N GLY A 21 -16.24 -1.00 8.16
CA GLY A 21 -16.54 0.37 7.73
C GLY A 21 -15.65 1.42 8.36
N GLY A 22 -14.53 1.02 8.97
CA GLY A 22 -13.63 1.92 9.69
C GLY A 22 -12.58 2.60 8.83
N LEU A 23 -12.52 2.30 7.53
CA LEU A 23 -11.51 2.86 6.64
C LEU A 23 -12.15 3.65 5.52
N ARG A 24 -11.52 4.77 5.20
CA ARG A 24 -11.88 5.57 4.03
C ARG A 24 -10.84 5.31 2.94
N LEU A 25 -11.31 4.88 1.77
CA LEU A 25 -10.45 4.60 0.62
C LEU A 25 -10.69 5.61 -0.48
N GLU A 26 -9.61 6.01 -1.16
CA GLU A 26 -9.67 6.85 -2.34
C GLU A 26 -9.29 6.01 -3.55
N ARG A 27 -10.06 6.13 -4.63
CA ARG A 27 -9.74 5.45 -5.88
C ARG A 27 -8.47 6.04 -6.48
N GLY A 28 -7.61 5.17 -7.04
CA GLY A 28 -6.40 5.60 -7.70
C GLY A 28 -6.67 6.55 -8.87
N ARG A 29 -5.77 7.47 -9.10
CA ARG A 29 -5.88 8.47 -10.17
C ARG A 29 -5.24 8.00 -11.47
N VAL A 30 -4.20 7.20 -11.36
CA VAL A 30 -3.51 6.61 -12.50
C VAL A 30 -4.16 5.28 -12.86
N ASP A 31 -4.40 4.44 -11.85
CA ASP A 31 -5.03 3.14 -12.02
C ASP A 31 -6.31 3.11 -11.17
N PRO A 32 -7.50 3.15 -11.81
CA PRO A 32 -8.75 3.15 -11.06
C PRO A 32 -9.08 1.79 -10.40
N ASN A 33 -8.29 0.76 -10.65
CA ASN A 33 -8.48 -0.55 -10.02
C ASN A 33 -7.81 -0.67 -8.66
N VAL A 34 -7.02 0.33 -8.25
CA VAL A 34 -6.43 0.35 -6.92
C VAL A 34 -7.06 1.45 -6.08
N TYR A 35 -7.04 1.24 -4.77
CA TYR A 35 -7.58 2.19 -3.79
C TYR A 35 -6.49 2.51 -2.78
N LEU A 36 -6.46 3.75 -2.30
CA LEU A 36 -5.47 4.27 -1.39
C LEU A 36 -6.08 4.55 -0.03
N HIS A 37 -5.38 4.15 1.02
CA HIS A 37 -5.60 4.58 2.39
C HIS A 37 -4.30 5.15 2.94
N VAL A 38 -4.35 6.35 3.52
CA VAL A 38 -3.19 7.00 4.11
C VAL A 38 -3.42 7.09 5.61
N ASP A 39 -2.45 6.64 6.39
CA ASP A 39 -2.49 6.76 7.84
C ASP A 39 -1.08 6.93 8.40
N ARG A 40 -0.97 6.89 9.72
CA ARG A 40 0.31 6.94 10.40
C ARG A 40 0.49 5.65 11.19
N ALA A 41 1.64 5.03 11.01
CA ALA A 41 2.01 3.81 11.72
C ALA A 41 3.32 4.08 12.45
N GLN A 42 3.30 4.03 13.78
CA GLN A 42 4.49 4.26 14.61
C GLN A 42 5.13 5.63 14.32
N GLY A 43 4.30 6.65 14.12
CA GLY A 43 4.77 8.00 13.85
C GLY A 43 5.22 8.26 12.42
N LYS A 44 5.12 7.28 11.54
CA LYS A 44 5.51 7.40 10.13
C LYS A 44 4.30 7.38 9.22
N THR A 45 4.34 8.15 8.15
CA THR A 45 3.27 8.13 7.14
C THR A 45 3.29 6.82 6.39
N ARG A 46 2.12 6.21 6.26
CA ARG A 46 1.95 4.95 5.55
C ARG A 46 0.92 5.11 4.45
N PHE A 47 1.31 4.68 3.24
CA PHE A 47 0.43 4.64 2.07
C PHE A 47 0.09 3.20 1.78
N THR A 48 -1.18 2.85 1.82
CA THR A 48 -1.64 1.49 1.56
C THR A 48 -2.47 1.48 0.28
N TYR A 49 -2.06 0.67 -0.69
CA TYR A 49 -2.79 0.47 -1.94
C TYR A 49 -3.33 -0.94 -1.98
N VAL A 50 -4.60 -1.07 -2.33
CA VAL A 50 -5.27 -2.36 -2.38
C VAL A 50 -6.06 -2.53 -3.67
N GLN A 51 -6.18 -3.76 -4.12
CA GLN A 51 -7.18 -4.15 -5.11
C GLN A 51 -8.34 -4.79 -4.36
N LEU A 52 -9.55 -4.54 -4.85
CA LEU A 52 -10.77 -5.02 -4.22
C LEU A 52 -11.59 -5.82 -5.20
N ASP A 53 -12.25 -6.87 -4.68
CA ASP A 53 -13.35 -7.55 -5.34
C ASP A 53 -14.54 -7.40 -4.39
N GLY A 54 -15.43 -6.45 -4.72
CA GLY A 54 -16.47 -6.05 -3.78
C GLY A 54 -15.86 -5.48 -2.51
N LYS A 55 -16.07 -6.14 -1.38
CA LYS A 55 -15.50 -5.75 -0.09
C LYS A 55 -14.32 -6.62 0.33
N THR A 56 -13.82 -7.46 -0.57
CA THR A 56 -12.70 -8.35 -0.28
C THR A 56 -11.42 -7.75 -0.85
N VAL A 57 -10.40 -7.61 -0.01
CA VAL A 57 -9.07 -7.18 -0.42
C VAL A 57 -8.40 -8.36 -1.12
N THR A 58 -8.07 -8.20 -2.40
CA THR A 58 -7.45 -9.25 -3.19
C THR A 58 -5.96 -9.07 -3.37
N ALA A 59 -5.44 -7.88 -3.09
CA ALA A 59 -4.00 -7.60 -3.04
C ALA A 59 -3.77 -6.37 -2.18
N PHE A 60 -2.63 -6.33 -1.51
CA PHE A 60 -2.29 -5.31 -0.51
C PHE A 60 -0.81 -4.96 -0.67
N VAL A 61 -0.53 -3.66 -0.79
CA VAL A 61 0.83 -3.13 -0.80
C VAL A 61 0.87 -1.94 0.15
N SER A 62 1.85 -1.90 1.01
CA SER A 62 2.03 -0.82 1.97
C SER A 62 3.41 -0.19 1.77
N PHE A 63 3.44 1.14 1.71
CA PHE A 63 4.68 1.91 1.67
C PHE A 63 4.76 2.77 2.91
N VAL A 64 5.82 2.61 3.68
CA VAL A 64 6.07 3.40 4.89
C VAL A 64 7.25 4.31 4.61
N LEU A 65 7.05 5.62 4.85
CA LEU A 65 8.13 6.59 4.70
C LEU A 65 9.17 6.35 5.79
N ASN A 66 10.40 5.99 5.38
CA ASN A 66 11.45 5.54 6.26
C ASN A 66 12.70 6.41 6.11
N GLY A 67 12.53 7.72 6.36
CA GLY A 67 13.62 8.67 6.27
C GLY A 67 13.99 9.04 4.85
N THR A 68 15.23 9.43 4.65
CA THR A 68 15.74 9.84 3.35
C THR A 68 17.03 9.11 3.02
N PHE A 69 17.30 8.99 1.74
CA PHE A 69 18.56 8.47 1.22
C PHE A 69 19.04 9.45 0.13
N GLU A 70 20.21 10.02 0.34
CA GLU A 70 20.77 11.03 -0.57
C GLU A 70 19.81 12.20 -0.83
N GLY A 71 19.06 12.62 0.23
CA GLY A 71 18.12 13.73 0.12
C GLY A 71 16.79 13.39 -0.50
N HIS A 72 16.55 12.14 -0.85
CA HIS A 72 15.29 11.69 -1.44
C HIS A 72 14.50 10.81 -0.47
N PRO A 73 13.16 10.87 -0.47
CA PRO A 73 12.37 10.00 0.38
C PRO A 73 12.68 8.53 0.14
N ASN A 74 12.80 7.78 1.22
CA ASN A 74 13.02 6.34 1.19
C ASN A 74 11.79 5.64 1.75
N LEU A 75 11.24 4.69 1.00
CA LEU A 75 10.02 4.00 1.37
C LEU A 75 10.29 2.52 1.56
N ALA A 76 9.87 2.00 2.70
CA ALA A 76 9.88 0.56 2.94
C ALA A 76 8.58 -0.02 2.41
N ALA A 77 8.66 -1.04 1.57
CA ALA A 77 7.49 -1.66 0.96
C ALA A 77 7.24 -3.05 1.53
N GLY A 78 5.97 -3.35 1.79
CA GLY A 78 5.51 -4.69 2.13
C GLY A 78 4.27 -5.01 1.30
N TYR A 79 4.10 -6.27 0.91
CA TYR A 79 2.94 -6.65 0.13
C TYR A 79 2.45 -8.03 0.55
N ALA A 80 1.14 -8.25 0.35
CA ALA A 80 0.51 -9.52 0.66
C ALA A 80 -0.66 -9.76 -0.28
N VAL A 81 -0.92 -11.04 -0.56
CA VAL A 81 -2.06 -11.47 -1.36
C VAL A 81 -2.73 -12.61 -0.60
N PRO A 82 -4.06 -12.57 -0.41
CA PRO A 82 -4.77 -13.70 0.20
C PRO A 82 -4.49 -14.99 -0.55
N GLU A 83 -4.47 -16.11 0.18
CA GLU A 83 -4.07 -17.39 -0.37
C GLU A 83 -4.81 -17.75 -1.65
N HIS A 84 -6.13 -17.50 -1.70
CA HIS A 84 -6.96 -17.82 -2.85
C HIS A 84 -6.66 -16.96 -4.09
N HIS A 85 -5.89 -15.89 -3.92
CA HIS A 85 -5.57 -14.96 -5.00
C HIS A 85 -4.09 -14.98 -5.38
N ARG A 86 -3.30 -15.88 -4.79
CA ARG A 86 -1.88 -15.99 -5.08
C ARG A 86 -1.65 -16.62 -6.46
N ASN A 87 -0.45 -16.42 -6.99
CA ASN A 87 -0.04 -16.93 -8.31
C ASN A 87 -0.86 -16.38 -9.49
N GLN A 88 -1.47 -15.19 -9.29
CA GLN A 88 -2.22 -14.51 -10.33
C GLN A 88 -1.58 -13.17 -10.71
N GLY A 89 -0.35 -12.92 -10.27
CA GLY A 89 0.34 -11.67 -10.55
C GLY A 89 -0.21 -10.44 -9.82
N LYS A 90 -1.11 -10.62 -8.86
CA LYS A 90 -1.79 -9.51 -8.19
C LYS A 90 -0.84 -8.67 -7.34
N ALA A 91 0.09 -9.29 -6.62
CA ALA A 91 1.05 -8.56 -5.80
C ALA A 91 1.93 -7.67 -6.67
N LYS A 92 2.45 -8.22 -7.77
CA LYS A 92 3.30 -7.48 -8.69
C LYS A 92 2.53 -6.33 -9.35
N ALA A 93 1.31 -6.61 -9.81
CA ALA A 93 0.47 -5.60 -10.44
C ALA A 93 0.12 -4.47 -9.47
N THR A 94 -0.21 -4.81 -8.23
CA THR A 94 -0.57 -3.83 -7.20
C THR A 94 0.65 -3.01 -6.80
N LEU A 95 1.81 -3.63 -6.68
CA LEU A 95 3.06 -2.92 -6.39
C LEU A 95 3.37 -1.91 -7.50
N ALA A 96 3.30 -2.34 -8.76
CA ALA A 96 3.54 -1.45 -9.89
C ALA A 96 2.55 -0.30 -9.93
N ALA A 97 1.26 -0.59 -9.71
CA ALA A 97 0.21 0.43 -9.68
C ALA A 97 0.43 1.41 -8.52
N GLY A 98 0.79 0.90 -7.35
CA GLY A 98 1.08 1.75 -6.18
C GLY A 98 2.24 2.69 -6.44
N ILE A 99 3.32 2.19 -7.03
CA ILE A 99 4.47 3.03 -7.38
C ILE A 99 4.05 4.11 -8.39
N ALA A 100 3.28 3.76 -9.41
CA ALA A 100 2.78 4.73 -10.40
C ALA A 100 1.92 5.80 -9.75
N GLU A 101 1.04 5.43 -8.82
CA GLU A 101 0.21 6.37 -8.07
C GLU A 101 1.06 7.31 -7.23
N MET A 102 2.08 6.80 -6.56
CA MET A 102 2.98 7.60 -5.75
C MET A 102 3.81 8.55 -6.60
N GLN A 103 4.28 8.10 -7.76
CA GLN A 103 5.00 8.96 -8.69
C GLN A 103 4.10 10.11 -9.16
N ASN A 104 2.85 9.84 -9.43
CA ASN A 104 1.88 10.88 -9.79
C ASN A 104 1.64 11.86 -8.63
N GLY A 105 1.46 11.33 -7.41
CA GLY A 105 1.22 12.15 -6.22
C GLY A 105 2.42 13.01 -5.84
N PHE A 106 3.63 12.55 -6.12
CA PHE A 106 4.87 13.27 -5.84
C PHE A 106 5.41 14.02 -7.07
N ARG A 107 4.61 14.17 -8.09
CA ARG A 107 5.01 14.89 -9.30
C ARG A 107 5.44 16.31 -8.94
N GLY A 108 6.60 16.72 -9.43
CA GLY A 108 7.18 18.02 -9.09
C GLY A 108 8.07 17.99 -7.85
N HIS A 109 8.18 16.85 -7.18
CA HIS A 109 9.06 16.61 -6.04
C HIS A 109 10.25 15.75 -6.45
N PRO A 110 11.34 15.72 -5.64
CA PRO A 110 12.46 14.82 -5.93
C PRO A 110 12.02 13.36 -6.03
N PRO A 111 12.74 12.53 -6.81
CA PRO A 111 12.42 11.11 -6.86
C PRO A 111 12.49 10.45 -5.48
N PHE A 112 11.83 9.35 -5.32
CA PHE A 112 11.87 8.58 -4.08
C PHE A 112 12.42 7.18 -4.35
N TYR A 113 12.89 6.53 -3.28
CA TYR A 113 13.40 5.16 -3.31
C TYR A 113 12.39 4.21 -2.65
N VAL A 114 12.32 3.03 -3.17
CA VAL A 114 11.49 1.97 -2.60
C VAL A 114 12.34 0.78 -2.25
#